data_de76050ce98bea9d86d5c20a7ae13e1f
#
_entry.id   de76050ce98bea9d86d5c20a7ae13e1f
#
_cell.length_a   1.000
_cell.length_b   1.000
_cell.length_c   1.000
_cell.angle_alpha   90.00
_cell.angle_beta   90.00
_cell.angle_gamma   90.00
#
_symmetry.space_group_name_H-M   'P 1'
#
loop_
_entity.id
_entity.type
_entity.pdbx_description
1 polymer ?
#
loop_
_entity_poly.entity_id
_entity_poly.type
_entity_poly.pdbx_seq_one_letter_code
_entity_poly.pdbx_strand_id
1 'polypeptide(L)'
;MGSFILPGLIALETFMENSTQLLWRQQDTLADRRVLVMEADDPALADLPAGQLYLHADDYTVGAHQWAPLPTLPDDVDLVILPLPKAAERLELLLRALAGQISEPMELWLVGPAKGGIRGGVTRLSRFADDVTLLDSARHCKLYAARLRPGETLALEQVASLITLDDLEVVSYPGVFSHGRLDEGSALLLAALAEGLPRGKVLDMGCGGGALSARLAHSGCQVTATDVSATAVAAATATLERNHLQGKVVGGDLYESIGARFETIVTNPPFHDGRDRTMAITRRLIREAPEHLGDNGTLWMVANRELPYVQWLDDAFKHVQVVSETSRFRVYRAVRS
;
A
#
# COMPACT_ATOMS: atom_id res chain seq x y z
N MET A 1 -25.60 -32.54 -24.24
CA MET A 1 -24.22 -32.06 -24.22
C MET A 1 -23.99 -31.47 -22.84
N GLY A 2 -23.32 -32.20 -21.96
CA GLY A 2 -23.06 -31.78 -20.60
C GLY A 2 -21.80 -30.89 -20.56
N SER A 3 -21.98 -29.73 -20.02
CA SER A 3 -20.87 -28.80 -19.75
C SER A 3 -19.98 -29.40 -18.66
N PHE A 4 -18.76 -29.80 -19.02
CA PHE A 4 -17.73 -30.19 -18.07
C PHE A 4 -17.14 -28.89 -17.46
N ILE A 5 -17.62 -28.51 -16.30
CA ILE A 5 -16.99 -27.51 -15.47
C ILE A 5 -15.80 -28.20 -14.76
N LEU A 6 -14.59 -27.78 -15.07
CA LEU A 6 -13.37 -28.26 -14.41
C LEU A 6 -13.43 -27.92 -12.90
N PRO A 7 -13.17 -28.87 -11.98
CA PRO A 7 -13.28 -28.65 -10.54
C PRO A 7 -12.36 -27.55 -9.99
N GLY A 8 -11.31 -27.16 -10.71
CA GLY A 8 -10.39 -26.10 -10.34
C GLY A 8 -10.94 -24.67 -10.52
N LEU A 9 -11.89 -24.47 -11.44
CA LEU A 9 -12.47 -23.14 -11.68
C LEU A 9 -13.38 -22.67 -10.51
N ILE A 10 -14.07 -23.60 -9.86
CA ILE A 10 -14.99 -23.29 -8.75
C ILE A 10 -14.21 -22.85 -7.49
N ALA A 11 -13.01 -23.38 -7.27
CA ALA A 11 -12.17 -23.01 -6.13
C ALA A 11 -11.54 -21.61 -6.32
N LEU A 12 -11.20 -21.23 -7.55
CA LEU A 12 -10.67 -19.90 -7.90
C LEU A 12 -11.74 -18.80 -7.76
N GLU A 13 -12.99 -19.05 -8.18
CA GLU A 13 -14.09 -18.07 -8.09
C GLU A 13 -14.41 -17.65 -6.64
N THR A 14 -14.09 -18.47 -5.64
CA THR A 14 -14.43 -18.22 -4.23
C THR A 14 -13.49 -17.18 -3.56
N PHE A 15 -12.32 -16.91 -4.15
CA PHE A 15 -11.31 -16.00 -3.60
C PHE A 15 -11.03 -14.77 -4.50
N MET A 16 -11.63 -14.70 -5.68
CA MET A 16 -11.45 -13.60 -6.62
C MET A 16 -12.29 -12.38 -6.24
N GLU A 17 -11.68 -11.19 -6.28
CA GLU A 17 -12.42 -9.93 -6.14
C GLU A 17 -13.45 -9.76 -7.28
N ASN A 18 -14.56 -9.07 -6.98
CA ASN A 18 -15.63 -8.87 -7.96
C ASN A 18 -15.18 -8.15 -9.23
N SER A 19 -14.21 -7.25 -9.12
CA SER A 19 -13.57 -6.55 -10.24
C SER A 19 -12.80 -7.51 -11.14
N THR A 20 -12.05 -8.43 -10.54
CA THR A 20 -11.29 -9.46 -11.26
C THR A 20 -12.24 -10.44 -11.95
N GLN A 21 -13.34 -10.86 -11.29
CA GLN A 21 -14.37 -11.69 -11.92
C GLN A 21 -15.01 -11.00 -13.12
N LEU A 22 -15.19 -9.69 -13.09
CA LEU A 22 -15.71 -8.92 -14.22
C LEU A 22 -14.72 -8.89 -15.39
N LEU A 23 -13.41 -8.81 -15.12
CA LEU A 23 -12.36 -8.90 -16.14
C LEU A 23 -12.29 -10.29 -16.78
N TRP A 24 -12.47 -11.36 -16.01
CA TRP A 24 -12.50 -12.74 -16.54
C TRP A 24 -13.65 -12.97 -17.53
N ARG A 25 -14.74 -12.23 -17.45
CA ARG A 25 -15.81 -12.26 -18.44
C ARG A 25 -15.37 -11.77 -19.83
N GLN A 26 -14.23 -11.04 -19.90
CA GLN A 26 -13.66 -10.52 -21.14
C GLN A 26 -12.60 -11.46 -21.72
N GLN A 27 -12.53 -12.71 -21.28
CA GLN A 27 -11.48 -13.68 -21.63
C GLN A 27 -11.25 -13.80 -23.16
N ASP A 28 -12.31 -13.82 -23.96
CA ASP A 28 -12.21 -13.95 -25.42
C ASP A 28 -11.55 -12.70 -26.06
N THR A 29 -11.77 -11.53 -25.47
CA THR A 29 -11.14 -10.28 -25.91
C THR A 29 -9.68 -10.19 -25.47
N LEU A 30 -9.35 -10.75 -24.29
CA LEU A 30 -8.01 -10.69 -23.69
C LEU A 30 -7.05 -11.72 -24.28
N ALA A 31 -7.55 -12.85 -24.80
CA ALA A 31 -6.78 -14.03 -25.19
C ALA A 31 -5.61 -13.71 -26.16
N ASP A 32 -5.78 -12.76 -27.06
CA ASP A 32 -4.77 -12.36 -28.04
C ASP A 32 -4.10 -11.02 -27.70
N ARG A 33 -4.40 -10.43 -26.54
CA ARG A 33 -3.89 -9.10 -26.13
C ARG A 33 -2.62 -9.21 -25.27
N ARG A 34 -1.79 -8.18 -25.38
CA ARG A 34 -0.62 -7.95 -24.51
C ARG A 34 -0.99 -6.89 -23.52
N VAL A 35 -1.26 -7.36 -22.29
CA VAL A 35 -1.93 -6.59 -21.24
C VAL A 35 -0.95 -6.21 -20.15
N LEU A 36 -0.93 -4.93 -19.76
CA LEU A 36 -0.40 -4.49 -18.47
C LEU A 36 -1.57 -4.27 -17.49
N VAL A 37 -1.62 -5.04 -16.41
CA VAL A 37 -2.45 -4.67 -15.25
C VAL A 37 -1.61 -3.77 -14.36
N MET A 38 -2.04 -2.54 -14.24
CA MET A 38 -1.41 -1.49 -13.45
C MET A 38 -2.13 -1.35 -12.11
N GLU A 39 -1.39 -1.28 -11.00
CA GLU A 39 -1.95 -1.24 -9.65
C GLU A 39 -2.76 -2.50 -9.29
N ALA A 40 -2.21 -3.68 -9.61
CA ALA A 40 -2.84 -4.94 -9.27
C ALA A 40 -3.09 -5.04 -7.75
N ASP A 41 -4.31 -5.37 -7.36
CA ASP A 41 -4.81 -5.39 -5.99
C ASP A 41 -5.39 -6.76 -5.56
N ASP A 42 -5.46 -7.70 -6.51
CA ASP A 42 -5.95 -9.06 -6.32
C ASP A 42 -4.94 -10.06 -6.90
N PRO A 43 -4.44 -11.03 -6.13
CA PRO A 43 -3.54 -12.07 -6.63
C PRO A 43 -4.08 -12.84 -7.84
N ALA A 44 -5.41 -12.99 -7.96
CA ALA A 44 -6.04 -13.69 -9.07
C ALA A 44 -5.90 -12.96 -10.42
N LEU A 45 -5.45 -11.71 -10.43
CA LEU A 45 -5.10 -10.98 -11.65
C LEU A 45 -3.90 -11.61 -12.38
N ALA A 46 -3.04 -12.36 -11.67
CA ALA A 46 -1.92 -13.07 -12.27
C ALA A 46 -2.34 -14.19 -13.24
N ASP A 47 -3.59 -14.66 -13.11
CA ASP A 47 -4.13 -15.75 -13.94
C ASP A 47 -5.09 -15.24 -15.02
N LEU A 48 -5.15 -13.92 -15.27
CA LEU A 48 -5.99 -13.37 -16.33
C LEU A 48 -5.61 -14.00 -17.69
N PRO A 49 -6.61 -14.45 -18.49
CA PRO A 49 -6.39 -15.17 -19.73
C PRO A 49 -5.98 -14.23 -20.89
N ALA A 50 -4.87 -13.51 -20.72
CA ALA A 50 -4.28 -12.63 -21.74
C ALA A 50 -3.25 -13.40 -22.58
N GLY A 51 -3.04 -12.99 -23.84
CA GLY A 51 -1.99 -13.53 -24.70
C GLY A 51 -0.60 -13.31 -24.11
N GLN A 52 -0.35 -12.14 -23.54
CA GLN A 52 0.79 -11.83 -22.70
C GLN A 52 0.34 -10.91 -21.56
N LEU A 53 0.80 -11.18 -20.34
CA LEU A 53 0.40 -10.46 -19.14
C LEU A 53 1.61 -9.90 -18.40
N TYR A 54 1.55 -8.61 -18.11
CA TYR A 54 2.45 -7.90 -17.22
C TYR A 54 1.66 -7.39 -16.02
N LEU A 55 2.22 -7.51 -14.82
CA LEU A 55 1.61 -7.03 -13.59
C LEU A 55 2.52 -6.00 -12.92
N HIS A 56 1.97 -4.84 -12.63
CA HIS A 56 2.55 -3.85 -11.74
C HIS A 56 1.68 -3.76 -10.49
N ALA A 57 2.31 -3.74 -9.33
CA ALA A 57 1.65 -3.54 -8.04
C ALA A 57 2.42 -2.54 -7.18
N ASP A 58 1.70 -1.78 -6.37
CA ASP A 58 2.26 -0.99 -5.26
C ASP A 58 2.41 -1.86 -4.01
N ASP A 59 1.54 -2.84 -3.83
CA ASP A 59 1.49 -3.75 -2.67
C ASP A 59 2.39 -4.97 -2.89
N TYR A 60 3.40 -5.14 -2.03
CA TYR A 60 4.34 -6.27 -2.07
C TYR A 60 3.70 -7.62 -1.76
N THR A 61 2.48 -7.68 -1.21
CA THR A 61 1.73 -8.94 -1.00
C THR A 61 1.10 -9.47 -2.29
N VAL A 62 0.98 -8.63 -3.31
CA VAL A 62 0.46 -9.04 -4.62
C VAL A 62 1.60 -9.53 -5.50
N GLY A 63 1.45 -10.72 -6.08
CA GLY A 63 2.41 -11.23 -7.06
C GLY A 63 2.46 -10.34 -8.29
N ALA A 64 3.60 -9.77 -8.60
CA ALA A 64 3.77 -8.86 -9.72
C ALA A 64 5.12 -9.05 -10.43
N HIS A 65 5.24 -8.54 -11.65
CA HIS A 65 6.50 -8.44 -12.37
C HIS A 65 7.26 -7.17 -11.98
N GLN A 66 6.53 -6.14 -11.51
CA GLN A 66 7.07 -4.86 -11.07
C GLN A 66 6.40 -4.44 -9.75
N TRP A 67 7.20 -4.24 -8.71
CA TRP A 67 6.78 -3.54 -7.51
C TRP A 67 7.45 -2.16 -7.50
N ALA A 68 6.67 -1.13 -7.77
CA ALA A 68 7.18 0.23 -7.90
C ALA A 68 6.08 1.26 -7.59
N PRO A 69 6.45 2.49 -7.21
CA PRO A 69 5.50 3.60 -7.05
C PRO A 69 4.73 3.93 -8.34
N LEU A 70 5.39 3.79 -9.48
CA LEU A 70 4.81 4.03 -10.80
C LEU A 70 5.12 2.86 -11.73
N PRO A 71 4.18 2.48 -12.62
CA PRO A 71 4.41 1.42 -13.60
C PRO A 71 5.42 1.86 -14.67
N THR A 72 6.19 0.90 -15.16
CA THR A 72 6.90 1.03 -16.44
C THR A 72 6.10 0.30 -17.49
N LEU A 73 5.76 0.99 -18.59
CA LEU A 73 5.02 0.41 -19.70
C LEU A 73 5.97 -0.39 -20.59
N PRO A 74 5.79 -1.72 -20.77
CA PRO A 74 6.51 -2.49 -21.75
C PRO A 74 6.15 -2.05 -23.20
N ASP A 75 7.13 -2.07 -24.10
CA ASP A 75 6.98 -1.56 -25.47
C ASP A 75 5.92 -2.29 -26.31
N ASP A 76 5.64 -3.55 -25.98
CA ASP A 76 4.73 -4.41 -26.72
C ASP A 76 3.29 -4.42 -26.19
N VAL A 77 2.99 -3.69 -25.13
CA VAL A 77 1.64 -3.62 -24.52
C VAL A 77 0.67 -2.88 -25.45
N ASP A 78 -0.50 -3.47 -25.65
CA ASP A 78 -1.58 -2.88 -26.47
C ASP A 78 -2.87 -2.58 -25.68
N LEU A 79 -2.93 -3.02 -24.42
CA LEU A 79 -4.03 -2.74 -23.49
C LEU A 79 -3.50 -2.55 -22.07
N VAL A 80 -3.92 -1.48 -21.41
CA VAL A 80 -3.69 -1.30 -19.98
C VAL A 80 -5.00 -1.49 -19.21
N ILE A 81 -4.97 -2.31 -18.16
CA ILE A 81 -6.09 -2.47 -17.21
C ILE A 81 -5.71 -1.82 -15.89
N LEU A 82 -6.58 -0.96 -15.38
CA LEU A 82 -6.40 -0.26 -14.12
C LEU A 82 -7.56 -0.58 -13.17
N PRO A 83 -7.38 -1.47 -12.18
CA PRO A 83 -8.27 -1.52 -11.03
C PRO A 83 -8.35 -0.13 -10.38
N LEU A 84 -9.54 0.27 -9.96
CA LEU A 84 -9.77 1.62 -9.41
C LEU A 84 -9.05 1.76 -8.05
N PRO A 85 -8.02 2.60 -7.93
CA PRO A 85 -7.38 2.85 -6.65
C PRO A 85 -8.33 3.47 -5.64
N LYS A 86 -8.14 3.19 -4.34
CA LYS A 86 -8.95 3.75 -3.26
C LYS A 86 -8.83 5.28 -3.17
N ALA A 87 -7.62 5.81 -3.37
CA ALA A 87 -7.34 7.24 -3.35
C ALA A 87 -7.49 7.85 -4.77
N ALA A 88 -8.26 8.90 -4.85
CA ALA A 88 -8.50 9.60 -6.11
C ALA A 88 -7.21 10.24 -6.69
N GLU A 89 -6.36 10.73 -5.82
CA GLU A 89 -5.04 11.31 -6.15
C GLU A 89 -4.10 10.24 -6.73
N ARG A 90 -4.21 9.00 -6.24
CA ARG A 90 -3.45 7.87 -6.78
C ARG A 90 -3.88 7.53 -8.21
N LEU A 91 -5.19 7.50 -8.49
CA LEU A 91 -5.69 7.31 -9.85
C LEU A 91 -5.13 8.36 -10.81
N GLU A 92 -5.17 9.63 -10.42
CA GLU A 92 -4.69 10.72 -11.26
C GLU A 92 -3.17 10.65 -11.50
N LEU A 93 -2.40 10.28 -10.47
CA LEU A 93 -0.96 10.04 -10.58
C LEU A 93 -0.65 8.94 -11.60
N LEU A 94 -1.32 7.79 -11.52
CA LEU A 94 -1.11 6.65 -12.41
C LEU A 94 -1.49 6.98 -13.87
N LEU A 95 -2.60 7.69 -14.08
CA LEU A 95 -3.00 8.14 -15.42
C LEU A 95 -1.97 9.09 -16.03
N ARG A 96 -1.44 10.03 -15.27
CA ARG A 96 -0.38 10.95 -15.72
C ARG A 96 0.92 10.22 -16.01
N ALA A 97 1.32 9.29 -15.12
CA ALA A 97 2.54 8.51 -15.30
C ALA A 97 2.48 7.63 -16.55
N LEU A 98 1.33 7.03 -16.84
CA LEU A 98 1.13 6.24 -18.05
C LEU A 98 1.08 7.15 -19.31
N ALA A 99 0.35 8.26 -19.26
CA ALA A 99 0.25 9.21 -20.37
C ALA A 99 1.62 9.74 -20.81
N GLY A 100 2.54 9.94 -19.86
CA GLY A 100 3.92 10.39 -20.15
C GLY A 100 4.83 9.34 -20.78
N GLN A 101 4.38 8.08 -20.88
CA GLN A 101 5.14 6.97 -21.45
C GLN A 101 4.65 6.54 -22.86
N ILE A 102 3.54 7.11 -23.32
CA ILE A 102 2.95 6.77 -24.63
C ILE A 102 3.13 7.94 -25.62
N SER A 103 3.36 7.60 -26.89
CA SER A 103 3.42 8.58 -28.00
C SER A 103 2.15 8.65 -28.82
N GLU A 104 1.31 7.61 -28.75
CA GLU A 104 0.04 7.47 -29.44
C GLU A 104 -1.07 7.10 -28.46
N PRO A 105 -2.35 7.42 -28.74
CA PRO A 105 -3.45 7.04 -27.86
C PRO A 105 -3.53 5.55 -27.61
N MET A 106 -3.54 5.15 -26.32
CA MET A 106 -3.54 3.77 -25.87
C MET A 106 -4.89 3.36 -25.30
N GLU A 107 -5.31 2.13 -25.55
CA GLU A 107 -6.51 1.57 -24.93
C GLU A 107 -6.27 1.32 -23.44
N LEU A 108 -7.16 1.84 -22.59
CA LEU A 108 -7.15 1.69 -21.16
C LEU A 108 -8.53 1.25 -20.67
N TRP A 109 -8.55 0.21 -19.85
CA TRP A 109 -9.74 -0.24 -19.13
C TRP A 109 -9.67 0.13 -17.66
N LEU A 110 -10.70 0.81 -17.16
CA LEU A 110 -10.87 1.14 -15.74
C LEU A 110 -11.96 0.26 -15.14
N VAL A 111 -11.64 -0.53 -14.12
CA VAL A 111 -12.57 -1.44 -13.46
C VAL A 111 -12.69 -1.13 -11.97
N GLY A 112 -13.89 -1.19 -11.41
CA GLY A 112 -14.09 -0.98 -9.98
C GLY A 112 -15.54 -1.06 -9.52
N PRO A 113 -15.78 -0.99 -8.19
CA PRO A 113 -17.09 -1.14 -7.59
C PRO A 113 -18.08 -0.07 -8.05
N ALA A 114 -19.28 -0.49 -8.46
CA ALA A 114 -20.34 0.41 -8.95
C ALA A 114 -20.78 1.44 -7.90
N LYS A 115 -20.71 1.12 -6.61
CA LYS A 115 -21.01 1.98 -5.47
C LYS A 115 -19.74 2.50 -4.75
N GLY A 116 -18.54 2.13 -5.22
CA GLY A 116 -17.27 2.39 -4.57
C GLY A 116 -16.38 3.42 -5.27
N GLY A 117 -16.96 4.45 -5.90
CA GLY A 117 -16.17 5.56 -6.46
C GLY A 117 -15.91 5.50 -7.96
N ILE A 118 -16.30 4.43 -8.68
CA ILE A 118 -16.05 4.30 -10.14
C ILE A 118 -16.57 5.50 -10.95
N ARG A 119 -17.68 6.12 -10.55
CA ARG A 119 -18.20 7.33 -11.23
C ARG A 119 -17.21 8.48 -11.14
N GLY A 120 -16.65 8.71 -9.94
CA GLY A 120 -15.59 9.72 -9.75
C GLY A 120 -14.31 9.36 -10.51
N GLY A 121 -13.96 8.07 -10.58
CA GLY A 121 -12.86 7.56 -11.39
C GLY A 121 -13.04 7.85 -12.87
N VAL A 122 -14.21 7.57 -13.42
CA VAL A 122 -14.56 7.89 -14.82
C VAL A 122 -14.49 9.39 -15.10
N THR A 123 -15.00 10.24 -14.19
CA THR A 123 -14.91 11.69 -14.33
C THR A 123 -13.44 12.16 -14.38
N ARG A 124 -12.54 11.54 -13.61
CA ARG A 124 -11.10 11.83 -13.66
C ARG A 124 -10.47 11.31 -14.93
N LEU A 125 -10.75 10.06 -15.30
CA LEU A 125 -10.27 9.43 -16.53
C LEU A 125 -10.59 10.29 -17.76
N SER A 126 -11.79 10.86 -17.85
CA SER A 126 -12.22 11.72 -18.97
C SER A 126 -11.40 12.99 -19.14
N ARG A 127 -10.58 13.38 -18.16
CA ARG A 127 -9.64 14.52 -18.31
C ARG A 127 -8.40 14.11 -19.11
N PHE A 128 -8.05 12.83 -19.11
CA PHE A 128 -6.84 12.25 -19.70
C PHE A 128 -7.13 11.41 -20.94
N ALA A 129 -8.36 10.96 -21.12
CA ALA A 129 -8.74 9.99 -22.16
C ALA A 129 -9.99 10.45 -22.93
N ASP A 130 -10.09 9.98 -24.17
CA ASP A 130 -11.25 10.11 -25.04
C ASP A 130 -12.04 8.80 -25.08
N ASP A 131 -13.22 8.82 -25.70
CA ASP A 131 -14.08 7.65 -25.97
C ASP A 131 -14.40 6.80 -24.73
N VAL A 132 -14.59 7.44 -23.57
CA VAL A 132 -14.88 6.72 -22.32
C VAL A 132 -16.27 6.09 -22.39
N THR A 133 -16.34 4.78 -22.50
CA THR A 133 -17.57 4.00 -22.68
C THR A 133 -17.67 2.87 -21.68
N LEU A 134 -18.91 2.55 -21.24
CA LEU A 134 -19.18 1.40 -20.40
C LEU A 134 -19.06 0.13 -21.26
N LEU A 135 -18.09 -0.73 -20.93
CA LEU A 135 -17.86 -2.00 -21.63
C LEU A 135 -18.69 -3.14 -21.04
N ASP A 136 -18.71 -3.27 -19.70
CA ASP A 136 -19.47 -4.31 -19.01
C ASP A 136 -19.88 -3.85 -17.60
N SER A 137 -20.91 -4.50 -17.05
CA SER A 137 -21.41 -4.26 -15.68
C SER A 137 -21.97 -5.54 -15.09
N ALA A 138 -21.25 -6.11 -14.11
CA ALA A 138 -21.66 -7.31 -13.38
C ALA A 138 -20.99 -7.35 -12.00
N ARG A 139 -21.42 -8.26 -11.13
CA ARG A 139 -20.81 -8.49 -9.80
C ARG A 139 -20.67 -7.21 -8.96
N HIS A 140 -21.63 -6.29 -9.05
CA HIS A 140 -21.59 -4.97 -8.41
C HIS A 140 -20.37 -4.09 -8.83
N CYS A 141 -19.70 -4.42 -9.93
CA CYS A 141 -18.61 -3.68 -10.54
C CYS A 141 -18.98 -3.16 -11.93
N LYS A 142 -18.20 -2.21 -12.42
CA LYS A 142 -18.28 -1.66 -13.77
C LYS A 142 -16.92 -1.64 -14.41
N LEU A 143 -16.89 -1.93 -15.70
CA LEU A 143 -15.71 -1.88 -16.56
C LEU A 143 -15.95 -0.82 -17.63
N TYR A 144 -15.03 0.14 -17.71
CA TYR A 144 -15.05 1.19 -18.74
C TYR A 144 -13.81 1.06 -19.62
N ALA A 145 -14.00 1.19 -20.93
CA ALA A 145 -12.93 1.34 -21.89
C ALA A 145 -12.76 2.81 -22.26
N ALA A 146 -11.53 3.23 -22.54
CA ALA A 146 -11.18 4.59 -22.94
C ALA A 146 -9.90 4.59 -23.79
N ARG A 147 -9.65 5.71 -24.49
CA ARG A 147 -8.38 5.94 -25.20
C ARG A 147 -7.59 7.01 -24.47
N LEU A 148 -6.58 6.58 -23.70
CA LEU A 148 -5.68 7.46 -22.98
C LEU A 148 -4.84 8.27 -23.95
N ARG A 149 -4.79 9.59 -23.79
CA ARG A 149 -3.97 10.50 -24.61
C ARG A 149 -2.53 10.55 -24.12
N PRO A 150 -1.55 10.72 -25.02
CA PRO A 150 -0.19 11.07 -24.64
C PRO A 150 -0.14 12.34 -23.77
N GLY A 151 0.79 12.40 -22.84
CA GLY A 151 0.98 13.51 -21.92
C GLY A 151 2.48 13.79 -21.65
N GLU A 152 2.72 14.67 -20.70
CA GLU A 152 4.07 14.98 -20.27
C GLU A 152 4.64 13.88 -19.38
N THR A 153 5.95 13.61 -19.52
CA THR A 153 6.67 12.69 -18.61
C THR A 153 6.59 13.20 -17.17
N LEU A 154 6.20 12.31 -16.26
CA LEU A 154 6.02 12.62 -14.86
C LEU A 154 7.12 11.96 -14.02
N ALA A 155 7.88 12.79 -13.28
CA ALA A 155 8.74 12.31 -12.20
C ALA A 155 7.96 12.32 -10.87
N LEU A 156 8.16 11.29 -10.04
CA LEU A 156 7.42 11.12 -8.78
C LEU A 156 7.64 12.32 -7.83
N GLU A 157 8.82 12.90 -7.83
CA GLU A 157 9.20 14.06 -7.02
C GLU A 157 8.37 15.31 -7.33
N GLN A 158 7.85 15.44 -8.54
CA GLN A 158 7.02 16.59 -8.96
C GLN A 158 5.64 16.61 -8.28
N VAL A 159 5.20 15.48 -7.74
CA VAL A 159 3.91 15.34 -7.04
C VAL A 159 4.07 15.13 -5.54
N ALA A 160 5.28 15.31 -5.03
CA ALA A 160 5.56 15.21 -3.60
C ALA A 160 4.87 16.32 -2.82
N SER A 161 4.26 15.95 -1.69
CA SER A 161 3.87 16.88 -0.63
C SER A 161 4.89 16.82 0.48
N LEU A 162 5.22 17.98 1.08
CA LEU A 162 6.11 18.06 2.23
C LEU A 162 5.31 18.34 3.49
N ILE A 163 5.59 17.58 4.55
CA ILE A 163 5.02 17.75 5.87
C ILE A 163 6.15 18.19 6.79
N THR A 164 6.01 19.34 7.46
CA THR A 164 6.97 19.80 8.45
C THR A 164 6.75 19.07 9.78
N LEU A 165 7.81 18.47 10.30
CA LEU A 165 7.86 17.81 11.61
C LEU A 165 9.04 18.37 12.38
N ASP A 166 8.81 19.37 13.23
CA ASP A 166 9.83 20.17 13.89
C ASP A 166 10.83 20.76 12.86
N ASP A 167 12.09 20.34 12.89
CA ASP A 167 13.17 20.70 11.97
C ASP A 167 13.34 19.72 10.79
N LEU A 168 12.43 18.74 10.66
CA LEU A 168 12.46 17.71 9.63
C LEU A 168 11.35 17.94 8.57
N GLU A 169 11.63 17.54 7.35
CA GLU A 169 10.67 17.52 6.26
C GLU A 169 10.35 16.09 5.85
N VAL A 170 9.09 15.69 6.00
CA VAL A 170 8.60 14.36 5.61
C VAL A 170 8.01 14.43 4.22
N VAL A 171 8.52 13.59 3.32
CA VAL A 171 8.03 13.47 1.94
C VAL A 171 6.83 12.53 1.91
N SER A 172 5.80 12.91 1.17
CA SER A 172 4.62 12.08 0.96
C SER A 172 4.18 12.13 -0.49
N TYR A 173 3.89 10.96 -1.06
CA TYR A 173 3.37 10.82 -2.42
C TYR A 173 1.88 10.45 -2.40
N PRO A 174 1.12 10.77 -3.48
CA PRO A 174 -0.27 10.34 -3.61
C PRO A 174 -0.42 8.81 -3.49
N GLY A 175 -1.26 8.35 -2.56
CA GLY A 175 -1.42 6.93 -2.21
C GLY A 175 -0.80 6.54 -0.87
N VAL A 176 0.19 7.27 -0.37
CA VAL A 176 0.74 7.05 0.98
C VAL A 176 -0.31 7.43 2.04
N PHE A 177 -0.39 6.63 3.10
CA PHE A 177 -1.29 6.89 4.22
C PHE A 177 -1.11 8.31 4.78
N SER A 178 -2.23 9.00 5.00
CA SER A 178 -2.27 10.38 5.51
C SER A 178 -1.49 11.40 4.64
N HIS A 179 -1.53 11.20 3.31
CA HIS A 179 -0.86 12.07 2.35
C HIS A 179 -1.07 13.56 2.65
N GLY A 180 0.04 14.30 2.71
CA GLY A 180 0.06 15.77 2.92
C GLY A 180 -0.20 16.23 4.37
N ARG A 181 -0.31 15.33 5.36
CA ARG A 181 -0.45 15.68 6.78
C ARG A 181 0.15 14.61 7.69
N LEU A 182 0.56 14.99 8.89
CA LEU A 182 0.92 14.05 9.94
C LEU A 182 -0.35 13.43 10.53
N ASP A 183 -0.41 12.10 10.60
CA ASP A 183 -1.52 11.38 11.23
C ASP A 183 -1.55 11.61 12.76
N GLU A 184 -2.76 11.71 13.34
CA GLU A 184 -2.94 11.94 14.79
C GLU A 184 -2.34 10.82 15.65
N GLY A 185 -2.45 9.55 15.20
CA GLY A 185 -1.86 8.41 15.90
C GLY A 185 -0.34 8.48 15.87
N SER A 186 0.25 8.77 14.71
CA SER A 186 1.70 8.97 14.57
C SER A 186 2.20 10.14 15.42
N ALA A 187 1.46 11.25 15.47
CA ALA A 187 1.81 12.38 16.33
C ALA A 187 1.81 12.01 17.81
N LEU A 188 0.80 11.25 18.27
CA LEU A 188 0.73 10.77 19.66
C LEU A 188 1.88 9.81 19.98
N LEU A 189 2.21 8.89 19.05
CA LEU A 189 3.34 7.96 19.22
C LEU A 189 4.67 8.70 19.30
N LEU A 190 4.90 9.70 18.44
CA LEU A 190 6.09 10.54 18.46
C LEU A 190 6.23 11.29 19.78
N ALA A 191 5.15 11.85 20.31
CA ALA A 191 5.14 12.54 21.61
C ALA A 191 5.48 11.58 22.75
N ALA A 192 4.92 10.37 22.76
CA ALA A 192 5.22 9.35 23.78
C ALA A 192 6.67 8.86 23.68
N LEU A 193 7.21 8.70 22.49
CA LEU A 193 8.61 8.31 22.26
C LEU A 193 9.59 9.41 22.72
N ALA A 194 9.21 10.69 22.67
CA ALA A 194 10.07 11.79 23.11
C ALA A 194 10.37 11.76 24.61
N GLU A 195 9.46 11.19 25.41
CA GLU A 195 9.67 11.02 26.87
C GLU A 195 10.62 9.87 27.23
N GLY A 196 10.82 8.92 26.31
CA GLY A 196 11.67 7.74 26.51
C GLY A 196 12.28 7.25 25.20
N LEU A 197 13.04 8.13 24.53
CA LEU A 197 13.62 7.86 23.21
C LEU A 197 14.31 6.50 23.15
N PRO A 198 13.94 5.65 22.19
CA PRO A 198 14.65 4.42 21.90
C PRO A 198 16.12 4.70 21.56
N ARG A 199 16.95 3.71 21.76
CA ARG A 199 18.37 3.73 21.39
C ARG A 199 18.69 2.47 20.61
N GLY A 200 19.83 2.49 19.92
CA GLY A 200 20.31 1.33 19.18
C GLY A 200 19.51 1.05 17.91
N LYS A 201 19.25 -0.22 17.64
CA LYS A 201 18.53 -0.66 16.41
C LYS A 201 17.04 -0.57 16.59
N VAL A 202 16.38 0.18 15.73
CA VAL A 202 14.93 0.36 15.74
C VAL A 202 14.32 -0.05 14.41
N LEU A 203 13.23 -0.81 14.47
CA LEU A 203 12.38 -1.14 13.32
C LEU A 203 11.15 -0.24 13.34
N ASP A 204 10.94 0.51 12.26
CA ASP A 204 9.70 1.24 11.97
C ASP A 204 8.83 0.38 11.05
N MET A 205 7.80 -0.25 11.60
CA MET A 205 6.92 -1.19 10.91
C MET A 205 5.68 -0.48 10.39
N GLY A 206 5.49 -0.51 9.06
CA GLY A 206 4.46 0.27 8.38
C GLY A 206 4.83 1.75 8.36
N CYS A 207 6.02 2.06 7.82
CA CYS A 207 6.66 3.37 7.98
C CYS A 207 5.95 4.52 7.23
N GLY A 208 5.10 4.22 6.23
CA GLY A 208 4.44 5.23 5.42
C GLY A 208 5.43 6.22 4.80
N GLY A 209 5.22 7.51 5.00
CA GLY A 209 6.15 8.58 4.56
C GLY A 209 7.43 8.70 5.38
N GLY A 210 7.65 7.85 6.40
CA GLY A 210 8.89 7.82 7.18
C GLY A 210 8.99 8.86 8.29
N ALA A 211 7.89 9.39 8.80
CA ALA A 211 7.90 10.40 9.88
C ALA A 211 8.54 9.87 11.18
N LEU A 212 8.16 8.64 11.60
CA LEU A 212 8.77 7.98 12.76
C LEU A 212 10.24 7.67 12.48
N SER A 213 10.52 7.11 11.30
CA SER A 213 11.88 6.79 10.85
C SER A 213 12.81 8.00 10.89
N ALA A 214 12.40 9.14 10.34
CA ALA A 214 13.20 10.36 10.33
C ALA A 214 13.47 10.88 11.75
N ARG A 215 12.44 10.93 12.59
CA ARG A 215 12.60 11.38 13.99
C ARG A 215 13.55 10.50 14.79
N LEU A 216 13.43 9.17 14.64
CA LEU A 216 14.28 8.20 15.33
C LEU A 216 15.73 8.26 14.82
N ALA A 217 15.93 8.34 13.50
CA ALA A 217 17.26 8.49 12.91
C ALA A 217 17.92 9.81 13.34
N HIS A 218 17.17 10.91 13.34
CA HIS A 218 17.63 12.21 13.83
C HIS A 218 18.06 12.17 15.31
N SER A 219 17.41 11.33 16.11
CA SER A 219 17.77 11.08 17.52
C SER A 219 18.94 10.12 17.71
N GLY A 220 19.58 9.66 16.63
CA GLY A 220 20.77 8.78 16.67
C GLY A 220 20.48 7.28 16.69
N CYS A 221 19.24 6.85 16.44
CA CYS A 221 18.90 5.44 16.29
C CYS A 221 19.40 4.88 14.94
N GLN A 222 19.72 3.58 14.94
CA GLN A 222 19.97 2.83 13.71
C GLN A 222 18.63 2.32 13.16
N VAL A 223 18.03 3.06 12.25
CA VAL A 223 16.66 2.78 11.77
C VAL A 223 16.67 1.81 10.59
N THR A 224 15.84 0.77 10.71
CA THR A 224 15.31 0.02 9.58
C THR A 224 13.82 0.31 9.49
N ALA A 225 13.33 0.69 8.31
CA ALA A 225 11.93 0.96 8.05
C ALA A 225 11.39 -0.05 7.05
N THR A 226 10.14 -0.46 7.20
CA THR A 226 9.49 -1.34 6.23
C THR A 226 8.04 -0.94 6.00
N ASP A 227 7.58 -1.15 4.76
CA ASP A 227 6.18 -0.95 4.38
C ASP A 227 5.80 -1.96 3.30
N VAL A 228 4.51 -2.27 3.23
CA VAL A 228 3.94 -3.12 2.19
C VAL A 228 3.76 -2.37 0.86
N SER A 229 3.71 -1.04 0.89
CA SER A 229 3.55 -0.17 -0.26
C SER A 229 4.90 0.29 -0.82
N ALA A 230 5.14 0.05 -2.12
CA ALA A 230 6.32 0.53 -2.82
C ALA A 230 6.39 2.07 -2.83
N THR A 231 5.22 2.74 -2.90
CA THR A 231 5.13 4.21 -2.81
C THR A 231 5.51 4.72 -1.42
N ALA A 232 5.13 4.02 -0.35
CA ALA A 232 5.54 4.34 1.01
C ALA A 232 7.06 4.14 1.20
N VAL A 233 7.61 3.04 0.69
CA VAL A 233 9.06 2.78 0.70
C VAL A 233 9.82 3.90 -0.01
N ALA A 234 9.37 4.35 -1.17
CA ALA A 234 9.97 5.47 -1.90
C ALA A 234 9.85 6.79 -1.11
N ALA A 235 8.70 7.05 -0.48
CA ALA A 235 8.48 8.25 0.32
C ALA A 235 9.38 8.28 1.57
N ALA A 236 9.48 7.17 2.31
CA ALA A 236 10.35 7.07 3.48
C ALA A 236 11.84 7.20 3.11
N THR A 237 12.25 6.62 1.98
CA THR A 237 13.61 6.79 1.45
C THR A 237 13.90 8.27 1.15
N ALA A 238 13.01 8.92 0.39
CA ALA A 238 13.14 10.34 0.06
C ALA A 238 13.12 11.24 1.33
N THR A 239 12.36 10.86 2.35
CA THR A 239 12.33 11.54 3.65
C THR A 239 13.69 11.48 4.34
N LEU A 240 14.31 10.31 4.43
CA LEU A 240 15.64 10.17 5.03
C LEU A 240 16.70 10.93 4.25
N GLU A 241 16.73 10.80 2.92
CA GLU A 241 17.67 11.50 2.04
C GLU A 241 17.55 13.03 2.16
N ARG A 242 16.33 13.55 2.16
CA ARG A 242 16.05 14.98 2.26
C ARG A 242 16.56 15.61 3.55
N ASN A 243 16.52 14.85 4.64
CA ASN A 243 17.02 15.29 5.94
C ASN A 243 18.47 14.86 6.21
N HIS A 244 19.19 14.32 5.21
CA HIS A 244 20.57 13.82 5.35
C HIS A 244 20.71 12.78 6.47
N LEU A 245 19.69 11.95 6.70
CA LEU A 245 19.64 10.92 7.72
C LEU A 245 20.01 9.55 7.15
N GLN A 246 20.67 8.74 7.98
CA GLN A 246 21.00 7.35 7.63
C GLN A 246 19.92 6.40 8.13
N GLY A 247 19.51 5.45 7.28
CA GLY A 247 18.55 4.41 7.60
C GLY A 247 18.40 3.45 6.43
N LYS A 248 17.86 2.27 6.70
CA LYS A 248 17.54 1.28 5.68
C LYS A 248 16.03 1.25 5.51
N VAL A 249 15.55 1.37 4.27
CA VAL A 249 14.12 1.22 3.95
C VAL A 249 13.97 0.01 3.04
N VAL A 250 13.03 -0.90 3.36
CA VAL A 250 12.77 -2.13 2.60
C VAL A 250 11.28 -2.34 2.40
N GLY A 251 10.90 -2.89 1.26
CA GLY A 251 9.53 -3.30 1.00
C GLY A 251 9.28 -4.74 1.44
N GLY A 252 8.06 -5.03 1.90
CA GLY A 252 7.64 -6.38 2.25
C GLY A 252 6.43 -6.44 3.17
N ASP A 253 5.87 -7.64 3.31
CA ASP A 253 4.75 -7.90 4.21
C ASP A 253 5.27 -8.17 5.64
N LEU A 254 5.05 -7.19 6.52
CA LEU A 254 5.49 -7.21 7.92
C LEU A 254 6.99 -7.57 8.03
N TYR A 255 7.30 -8.72 8.63
CA TYR A 255 8.67 -9.13 8.94
C TYR A 255 9.36 -9.93 7.83
N GLU A 256 8.73 -10.22 6.71
CA GLU A 256 9.27 -11.12 5.66
C GLU A 256 10.63 -10.67 5.13
N SER A 257 10.85 -9.37 4.99
CA SER A 257 12.12 -8.79 4.53
C SER A 257 13.08 -8.44 5.68
N ILE A 258 12.75 -8.85 6.92
CA ILE A 258 13.46 -8.44 8.14
C ILE A 258 14.23 -9.62 8.71
N GLY A 259 15.55 -9.67 8.49
CA GLY A 259 16.44 -10.72 8.99
C GLY A 259 17.20 -10.38 10.28
N ALA A 260 16.92 -9.24 10.93
CA ALA A 260 17.64 -8.78 12.12
C ALA A 260 16.72 -8.72 13.35
N ARG A 261 17.34 -8.63 14.54
CA ARG A 261 16.65 -8.29 15.79
C ARG A 261 16.92 -6.86 16.18
N PHE A 262 15.95 -6.24 16.86
CA PHE A 262 15.92 -4.84 17.23
C PHE A 262 15.77 -4.67 18.75
N GLU A 263 16.26 -3.57 19.29
CA GLU A 263 15.98 -3.15 20.65
C GLU A 263 14.55 -2.59 20.78
N THR A 264 14.07 -2.01 19.69
CA THR A 264 12.71 -1.45 19.67
C THR A 264 12.05 -1.66 18.30
N ILE A 265 10.78 -2.00 18.31
CA ILE A 265 9.89 -1.94 17.16
C ILE A 265 8.87 -0.83 17.43
N VAL A 266 8.68 0.08 16.48
CA VAL A 266 7.64 1.12 16.54
C VAL A 266 6.64 0.88 15.41
N THR A 267 5.35 1.15 15.64
CA THR A 267 4.33 0.96 14.61
C THR A 267 3.07 1.79 14.86
N ASN A 268 2.54 2.32 13.78
CA ASN A 268 1.17 2.81 13.66
C ASN A 268 0.43 1.92 12.65
N PRO A 269 -0.10 0.77 13.07
CA PRO A 269 -0.69 -0.19 12.15
C PRO A 269 -1.96 0.37 11.47
N PRO A 270 -2.36 -0.15 10.31
CA PRO A 270 -3.54 0.32 9.59
C PRO A 270 -4.82 0.07 10.41
N PHE A 271 -5.78 1.01 10.38
CA PHE A 271 -7.06 0.92 11.12
C PHE A 271 -8.30 0.92 10.22
N HIS A 272 -8.15 1.14 8.90
CA HIS A 272 -9.26 1.54 8.03
C HIS A 272 -9.60 0.59 6.88
N ASP A 273 -8.80 -0.44 6.61
CA ASP A 273 -8.95 -1.33 5.46
C ASP A 273 -9.73 -2.62 5.78
N GLY A 274 -11.05 -2.52 5.87
CA GLY A 274 -11.90 -3.70 6.14
C GLY A 274 -11.57 -4.31 7.51
N ARG A 275 -12.48 -4.21 8.48
CA ARG A 275 -12.23 -4.52 9.90
C ARG A 275 -11.51 -5.86 10.12
N ASP A 276 -11.94 -6.91 9.40
CA ASP A 276 -11.41 -8.28 9.60
C ASP A 276 -9.98 -8.44 9.04
N ARG A 277 -9.69 -7.90 7.85
CA ARG A 277 -8.35 -7.97 7.24
C ARG A 277 -7.32 -7.19 8.05
N THR A 278 -7.66 -5.97 8.45
CA THR A 278 -6.80 -5.09 9.27
C THR A 278 -6.51 -5.72 10.63
N MET A 279 -7.50 -6.31 11.27
CA MET A 279 -7.33 -7.00 12.55
C MET A 279 -6.41 -8.23 12.41
N ALA A 280 -6.52 -8.99 11.33
CA ALA A 280 -5.65 -10.14 11.07
C ALA A 280 -4.18 -9.72 10.90
N ILE A 281 -3.93 -8.64 10.14
CA ILE A 281 -2.59 -8.08 9.93
C ILE A 281 -2.00 -7.60 11.27
N THR A 282 -2.74 -6.81 12.06
CA THR A 282 -2.27 -6.30 13.34
C THR A 282 -2.02 -7.42 14.35
N ARG A 283 -2.88 -8.45 14.37
CA ARG A 283 -2.70 -9.63 15.22
C ARG A 283 -1.42 -10.39 14.83
N ARG A 284 -1.15 -10.56 13.54
CA ARG A 284 0.08 -11.18 13.03
C ARG A 284 1.30 -10.35 13.41
N LEU A 285 1.26 -9.03 13.24
CA LEU A 285 2.31 -8.10 13.64
C LEU A 285 2.67 -8.27 15.12
N ILE A 286 1.69 -8.24 16.01
CA ILE A 286 1.90 -8.36 17.47
C ILE A 286 2.46 -9.74 17.83
N ARG A 287 1.91 -10.81 17.26
CA ARG A 287 2.32 -12.20 17.54
C ARG A 287 3.78 -12.47 17.15
N GLU A 288 4.21 -11.93 16.01
CA GLU A 288 5.55 -12.18 15.45
C GLU A 288 6.62 -11.21 15.99
N ALA A 289 6.23 -10.05 16.53
CA ALA A 289 7.15 -9.04 17.05
C ALA A 289 8.21 -9.57 18.04
N PRO A 290 7.89 -10.47 19.02
CA PRO A 290 8.89 -10.99 19.94
C PRO A 290 10.06 -11.74 19.28
N GLU A 291 9.86 -12.36 18.12
CA GLU A 291 10.90 -13.06 17.38
C GLU A 291 11.93 -12.08 16.77
N HIS A 292 11.52 -10.85 16.52
CA HIS A 292 12.32 -9.77 15.93
C HIS A 292 12.84 -8.76 16.96
N LEU A 293 12.57 -8.99 18.25
CA LEU A 293 13.12 -8.20 19.36
C LEU A 293 14.29 -8.91 20.02
N GLY A 294 15.27 -8.14 20.49
CA GLY A 294 16.31 -8.60 21.40
C GLY A 294 15.76 -8.86 22.81
N ASP A 295 16.61 -9.34 23.73
CA ASP A 295 16.24 -9.53 25.12
C ASP A 295 15.87 -8.18 25.77
N ASN A 296 14.76 -8.13 26.48
CA ASN A 296 14.16 -6.90 27.00
C ASN A 296 13.79 -5.86 25.92
N GLY A 297 13.77 -6.25 24.66
CA GLY A 297 13.33 -5.40 23.55
C GLY A 297 11.87 -4.97 23.70
N THR A 298 11.49 -3.86 23.09
CA THR A 298 10.17 -3.25 23.27
C THR A 298 9.42 -3.03 21.97
N LEU A 299 8.12 -3.29 21.99
CA LEU A 299 7.19 -2.86 20.95
C LEU A 299 6.46 -1.60 21.43
N TRP A 300 6.51 -0.53 20.65
CA TRP A 300 5.72 0.67 20.82
C TRP A 300 4.68 0.75 19.71
N MET A 301 3.42 0.74 20.08
CA MET A 301 2.32 0.69 19.13
C MET A 301 1.25 1.72 19.51
N VAL A 302 0.90 2.59 18.57
CA VAL A 302 -0.32 3.38 18.68
C VAL A 302 -1.48 2.58 18.09
N ALA A 303 -2.64 2.64 18.75
CA ALA A 303 -3.82 1.91 18.35
C ALA A 303 -5.10 2.67 18.63
N ASN A 304 -6.15 2.44 17.85
CA ASN A 304 -7.46 2.93 18.15
C ASN A 304 -7.96 2.31 19.47
N ARG A 305 -8.47 3.16 20.36
CA ARG A 305 -8.88 2.78 21.71
C ARG A 305 -9.98 1.72 21.77
N GLU A 306 -10.84 1.66 20.76
CA GLU A 306 -12.00 0.73 20.71
C GLU A 306 -11.62 -0.69 20.30
N LEU A 307 -10.36 -0.96 19.89
CA LEU A 307 -9.95 -2.24 19.35
C LEU A 307 -9.29 -3.13 20.43
N PRO A 308 -9.50 -4.45 20.39
CA PRO A 308 -9.13 -5.40 21.45
C PRO A 308 -7.64 -5.79 21.46
N TYR A 309 -6.73 -4.82 21.22
CA TYR A 309 -5.31 -5.13 21.09
C TYR A 309 -4.62 -5.51 22.39
N VAL A 310 -5.14 -5.08 23.53
CA VAL A 310 -4.55 -5.35 24.86
C VAL A 310 -4.37 -6.85 25.08
N GLN A 311 -5.39 -7.65 24.78
CA GLN A 311 -5.32 -9.11 24.96
C GLN A 311 -4.22 -9.73 24.09
N TRP A 312 -4.08 -9.31 22.83
CA TRP A 312 -3.04 -9.84 21.95
C TRP A 312 -1.64 -9.44 22.37
N LEU A 313 -1.50 -8.24 22.95
CA LEU A 313 -0.24 -7.78 23.53
C LEU A 313 0.10 -8.57 24.80
N ASP A 314 -0.86 -8.79 25.69
CA ASP A 314 -0.68 -9.57 26.94
C ASP A 314 -0.35 -11.04 26.65
N ASP A 315 -0.88 -11.61 25.56
CA ASP A 315 -0.57 -12.97 25.10
C ASP A 315 0.87 -13.10 24.55
N ALA A 316 1.41 -12.03 23.97
CA ALA A 316 2.70 -12.05 23.27
C ALA A 316 3.87 -11.47 24.09
N PHE A 317 3.62 -10.63 25.08
CA PHE A 317 4.64 -9.90 25.83
C PHE A 317 4.49 -10.07 27.33
N LYS A 318 5.61 -9.97 28.04
CA LYS A 318 5.66 -10.15 29.50
C LYS A 318 5.02 -8.98 30.28
N HIS A 319 5.24 -7.77 29.78
CA HIS A 319 4.73 -6.54 30.41
C HIS A 319 4.16 -5.62 29.35
N VAL A 320 2.93 -5.22 29.53
CA VAL A 320 2.23 -4.27 28.66
C VAL A 320 1.74 -3.09 29.49
N GLN A 321 2.01 -1.89 29.03
CA GLN A 321 1.53 -0.66 29.68
C GLN A 321 1.00 0.32 28.63
N VAL A 322 -0.02 1.10 29.01
CA VAL A 322 -0.44 2.28 28.27
C VAL A 322 0.44 3.45 28.75
N VAL A 323 1.19 4.04 27.83
CA VAL A 323 2.12 5.14 28.13
C VAL A 323 1.55 6.51 27.80
N SER A 324 0.59 6.56 26.87
CA SER A 324 -0.12 7.79 26.49
C SER A 324 -1.50 7.45 25.92
N GLU A 325 -2.48 8.31 26.11
CA GLU A 325 -3.81 8.13 25.51
C GLU A 325 -4.53 9.46 25.23
N THR A 326 -5.41 9.39 24.23
CA THR A 326 -6.39 10.42 23.91
C THR A 326 -7.79 9.82 23.92
N SER A 327 -8.81 10.59 23.54
CA SER A 327 -10.17 10.07 23.35
C SER A 327 -10.25 8.99 22.26
N ARG A 328 -9.34 9.00 21.26
CA ARG A 328 -9.37 8.11 20.09
C ARG A 328 -8.27 7.05 20.11
N PHE A 329 -7.09 7.37 20.61
CA PHE A 329 -5.89 6.55 20.48
C PHE A 329 -5.26 6.23 21.83
N ARG A 330 -4.56 5.10 21.89
CA ARG A 330 -3.65 4.70 22.97
C ARG A 330 -2.30 4.33 22.42
N VAL A 331 -1.24 4.69 23.13
CA VAL A 331 0.11 4.20 22.88
C VAL A 331 0.43 3.13 23.90
N TYR A 332 0.73 1.95 23.41
CA TYR A 332 1.17 0.81 24.19
C TYR A 332 2.69 0.68 24.11
N ARG A 333 3.30 0.34 25.25
CA ARG A 333 4.66 -0.14 25.33
C ARG A 333 4.62 -1.56 25.88
N ALA A 334 5.05 -2.53 25.09
CA ALA A 334 5.11 -3.92 25.46
C ALA A 334 6.57 -4.41 25.49
N VAL A 335 6.95 -5.12 26.54
CA VAL A 335 8.33 -5.58 26.78
C VAL A 335 8.40 -7.07 26.57
N ARG A 336 9.34 -7.50 25.72
CA ARG A 336 9.69 -8.91 25.55
C ARG A 336 10.29 -9.49 26.85
N SER A 337 10.03 -10.76 27.11
CA SER A 337 10.69 -11.53 28.21
C SER A 337 12.15 -11.79 27.92
#